data_cc42a98839e2c08a44ad3591522d1f3b
#
_entry.id   cc42a98839e2c08a44ad3591522d1f3b
#
_cell.length_a   1.000
_cell.length_b   1.000
_cell.length_c   1.000
_cell.angle_alpha   90.00
_cell.angle_beta   90.00
_cell.angle_gamma   90.00
#
_symmetry.space_group_name_H-M   'P 1'
#
loop_
_entity.id
_entity.type
_entity.pdbx_description
1 polymer ?
#
loop_
_entity_poly.entity_id
_entity_poly.type
_entity_poly.pdbx_seq_one_letter_code
_entity_poly.pdbx_strand_id
1 'polypeptide(L)'
;VVPSFRSYTAEAEASAHGVVALSAVKDLKEGTTVTVTLTPDDGYELDTIRVTGENGTAVALKKESETVYTFTMPAENVSVKAAFKEAAPKKIELSGVKIATDYFGSAWEVSFKNAGGYAAAVTGVKVNGTDWEQTAYSPSAGGKYYVNTSDNKLVFAAKDYSTTPVIPVLKSGDVITVSAKGYEDL
;
A
#
# COMPACT_ATOMS: atom_id res chain seq x y z
N VAL A 1 13.19 -48.13 22.08
CA VAL A 1 13.12 -46.65 22.24
C VAL A 1 11.65 -46.31 22.25
N VAL A 2 11.12 -45.87 23.40
CA VAL A 2 9.73 -45.40 23.48
C VAL A 2 9.73 -44.03 22.80
N PRO A 3 8.88 -43.76 21.78
CA PRO A 3 8.79 -42.46 21.20
C PRO A 3 8.34 -41.47 22.27
N SER A 4 9.14 -40.44 22.51
CA SER A 4 8.77 -39.34 23.41
C SER A 4 7.62 -38.57 22.77
N PHE A 5 6.41 -38.65 23.35
CA PHE A 5 5.24 -37.87 22.95
C PHE A 5 5.33 -36.43 23.52
N ARG A 6 6.51 -35.82 23.51
CA ARG A 6 6.60 -34.43 23.94
C ARG A 6 5.88 -33.53 22.93
N SER A 7 5.03 -32.68 23.43
CA SER A 7 4.43 -31.60 22.67
C SER A 7 5.05 -30.28 23.08
N TYR A 8 5.11 -29.36 22.14
CA TYR A 8 5.72 -28.06 22.27
C TYR A 8 4.71 -26.97 21.87
N THR A 9 5.06 -25.73 22.18
CA THR A 9 4.24 -24.56 21.84
C THR A 9 5.04 -23.61 20.95
N ALA A 10 4.32 -22.91 20.09
CA ALA A 10 4.83 -21.76 19.33
C ALA A 10 4.01 -20.53 19.73
N GLU A 11 4.66 -19.47 20.15
CA GLU A 11 3.99 -18.23 20.56
C GLU A 11 4.41 -17.09 19.65
N ALA A 12 3.44 -16.30 19.18
CA ALA A 12 3.70 -15.06 18.49
C ALA A 12 3.76 -13.91 19.48
N GLU A 13 4.87 -13.19 19.55
CA GLU A 13 4.98 -11.98 20.35
C GLU A 13 4.14 -10.85 19.74
N ALA A 14 3.57 -10.00 20.60
CA ALA A 14 2.86 -8.81 20.14
C ALA A 14 3.82 -7.88 19.37
N SER A 15 3.38 -7.38 18.25
CA SER A 15 4.11 -6.43 17.40
C SER A 15 3.35 -5.12 17.28
N ALA A 16 4.08 -4.00 17.22
CA ALA A 16 3.53 -2.73 16.78
C ALA A 16 3.41 -2.74 15.24
N HIS A 17 2.38 -2.10 14.71
CA HIS A 17 2.18 -1.89 13.26
C HIS A 17 2.00 -3.16 12.43
N GLY A 18 1.42 -4.19 13.02
CA GLY A 18 1.06 -5.40 12.29
C GLY A 18 0.76 -6.59 13.21
N VAL A 19 0.22 -7.63 12.63
CA VAL A 19 -0.19 -8.87 13.30
C VAL A 19 0.64 -10.04 12.81
N VAL A 20 1.03 -10.91 13.73
CA VAL A 20 1.69 -12.19 13.46
C VAL A 20 0.72 -13.32 13.83
N ALA A 21 0.33 -14.13 12.84
CA ALA A 21 -0.53 -15.30 13.05
C ALA A 21 0.24 -16.59 12.76
N LEU A 22 0.01 -17.61 13.59
CA LEU A 22 0.60 -18.94 13.44
C LEU A 22 -0.49 -19.95 13.06
N SER A 23 -0.16 -20.89 12.16
CA SER A 23 -1.08 -21.97 11.76
C SER A 23 -1.43 -22.93 12.90
N ALA A 24 -0.54 -23.07 13.88
CA ALA A 24 -0.76 -23.85 15.09
C ALA A 24 0.14 -23.34 16.23
N VAL A 25 -0.36 -23.37 17.46
CA VAL A 25 0.31 -22.81 18.64
C VAL A 25 0.54 -23.81 19.79
N LYS A 26 -0.15 -24.95 19.79
CA LYS A 26 -0.12 -25.96 20.86
C LYS A 26 -0.03 -27.37 20.29
N ASP A 27 0.39 -28.31 21.14
CA ASP A 27 0.47 -29.73 20.84
C ASP A 27 1.33 -30.06 19.62
N LEU A 28 2.32 -29.19 19.34
CA LEU A 28 3.24 -29.32 18.24
C LEU A 28 4.29 -30.39 18.54
N LYS A 29 4.59 -31.21 17.54
CA LYS A 29 5.66 -32.20 17.60
C LYS A 29 6.91 -31.67 16.89
N GLU A 30 8.06 -32.13 17.34
CA GLU A 30 9.30 -31.96 16.58
C GLU A 30 9.09 -32.38 15.11
N GLY A 31 9.59 -31.58 14.18
CA GLY A 31 9.45 -31.81 12.75
C GLY A 31 8.14 -31.26 12.14
N THR A 32 7.18 -30.78 12.94
CA THR A 32 5.96 -30.14 12.43
C THR A 32 6.28 -28.83 11.73
N THR A 33 5.76 -28.63 10.52
CA THR A 33 5.87 -27.34 9.82
C THR A 33 4.82 -26.38 10.35
N VAL A 34 5.25 -25.23 10.81
CA VAL A 34 4.38 -24.11 11.25
C VAL A 34 4.46 -22.99 10.23
N THR A 35 3.32 -22.49 9.79
CA THR A 35 3.21 -21.32 8.91
C THR A 35 3.02 -20.07 9.75
N VAL A 36 3.80 -19.04 9.45
CA VAL A 36 3.71 -17.69 10.01
C VAL A 36 3.11 -16.80 8.94
N THR A 37 1.98 -16.19 9.23
CA THR A 37 1.33 -15.21 8.37
C THR A 37 1.44 -13.83 9.01
N LEU A 38 1.97 -12.88 8.26
CA LEU A 38 2.15 -11.49 8.67
C LEU A 38 1.08 -10.63 8.04
N THR A 39 0.50 -9.73 8.82
CA THR A 39 -0.44 -8.72 8.33
C THR A 39 0.06 -7.36 8.79
N PRO A 40 0.93 -6.68 8.02
CA PRO A 40 1.34 -5.31 8.33
C PRO A 40 0.15 -4.36 8.31
N ASP A 41 0.18 -3.34 9.16
CA ASP A 41 -0.76 -2.23 9.11
C ASP A 41 -0.57 -1.42 7.82
N ASP A 42 -1.59 -0.66 7.44
CA ASP A 42 -1.55 0.19 6.24
C ASP A 42 -0.41 1.22 6.33
N GLY A 43 0.48 1.22 5.34
CA GLY A 43 1.69 2.04 5.29
C GLY A 43 2.91 1.42 5.99
N TYR A 44 2.84 0.18 6.43
CA TYR A 44 3.96 -0.54 7.03
C TYR A 44 4.36 -1.78 6.21
N GLU A 45 5.60 -2.20 6.37
CA GLU A 45 6.16 -3.43 5.80
C GLU A 45 6.97 -4.19 6.84
N LEU A 46 7.23 -5.47 6.57
CA LEU A 46 8.08 -6.26 7.44
C LEU A 46 9.52 -5.69 7.44
N ASP A 47 10.03 -5.42 8.62
CA ASP A 47 11.45 -5.08 8.84
C ASP A 47 12.26 -6.32 9.16
N THR A 48 11.90 -7.04 10.22
CA THR A 48 12.58 -8.25 10.66
C THR A 48 11.59 -9.31 11.15
N ILE A 49 11.96 -10.57 10.95
CA ILE A 49 11.27 -11.72 11.56
C ILE A 49 12.29 -12.71 12.06
N ARG A 50 12.07 -13.30 13.25
CA ARG A 50 12.87 -14.36 13.80
C ARG A 50 12.04 -15.34 14.61
N VAL A 51 12.49 -16.58 14.66
CA VAL A 51 11.97 -17.61 15.55
C VAL A 51 13.11 -18.05 16.47
N THR A 52 12.84 -18.08 17.75
CA THR A 52 13.83 -18.39 18.78
C THR A 52 13.27 -19.45 19.72
N GLY A 53 14.05 -20.50 19.96
CA GLY A 53 13.75 -21.50 20.97
C GLY A 53 13.97 -20.99 22.41
N GLU A 54 13.42 -21.67 23.41
CA GLU A 54 13.57 -21.32 24.84
C GLU A 54 15.05 -21.20 25.27
N ASN A 55 15.93 -21.97 24.65
CA ASN A 55 17.37 -21.93 24.93
C ASN A 55 18.10 -20.82 24.15
N GLY A 56 17.39 -19.92 23.48
CA GLY A 56 17.98 -18.88 22.66
C GLY A 56 18.45 -19.34 21.29
N THR A 57 18.16 -20.58 20.91
CA THR A 57 18.54 -21.15 19.62
C THR A 57 17.71 -20.52 18.50
N ALA A 58 18.37 -20.00 17.48
CA ALA A 58 17.69 -19.48 16.29
C ALA A 58 17.13 -20.63 15.44
N VAL A 59 15.85 -20.55 15.09
CA VAL A 59 15.18 -21.51 14.21
C VAL A 59 15.11 -20.92 12.80
N ALA A 60 15.52 -21.72 11.81
CA ALA A 60 15.55 -21.28 10.43
C ALA A 60 14.14 -21.06 9.87
N LEU A 61 13.94 -19.91 9.23
CA LEU A 61 12.72 -19.53 8.51
C LEU A 61 12.92 -19.71 7.02
N LYS A 62 11.91 -20.25 6.36
CA LYS A 62 11.78 -20.28 4.90
C LYS A 62 10.77 -19.23 4.47
N LYS A 63 11.17 -18.31 3.62
CA LYS A 63 10.25 -17.30 3.02
C LYS A 63 9.48 -17.95 1.88
N GLU A 64 8.16 -17.93 1.96
CA GLU A 64 7.26 -18.41 0.90
C GLU A 64 6.70 -17.23 0.08
N SER A 65 6.46 -16.10 0.74
CA SER A 65 6.05 -14.84 0.10
C SER A 65 6.50 -13.64 0.96
N GLU A 66 6.11 -12.42 0.58
CA GLU A 66 6.41 -11.21 1.38
C GLU A 66 5.80 -11.25 2.79
N THR A 67 4.69 -11.96 2.96
CA THR A 67 3.92 -12.01 4.20
C THR A 67 3.76 -13.41 4.78
N VAL A 68 4.35 -14.44 4.14
CA VAL A 68 4.21 -15.83 4.59
C VAL A 68 5.58 -16.47 4.73
N TYR A 69 5.82 -17.03 5.89
CA TYR A 69 7.03 -17.77 6.24
C TYR A 69 6.67 -19.13 6.84
N THR A 70 7.58 -20.06 6.77
CA THR A 70 7.44 -21.36 7.42
C THR A 70 8.69 -21.69 8.22
N PHE A 71 8.52 -22.47 9.29
CA PHE A 71 9.62 -23.08 10.00
C PHE A 71 9.27 -24.51 10.45
N THR A 72 10.29 -25.31 10.70
CA THR A 72 10.12 -26.66 11.26
C THR A 72 10.29 -26.58 12.77
N MET A 73 9.31 -27.11 13.51
CA MET A 73 9.30 -27.11 14.96
C MET A 73 10.48 -27.90 15.53
N PRO A 74 11.35 -27.28 16.36
CA PRO A 74 12.41 -28.00 17.07
C PRO A 74 11.85 -28.80 18.25
N ALA A 75 12.70 -29.53 18.94
CA ALA A 75 12.37 -30.27 20.18
C ALA A 75 12.29 -29.37 21.42
N GLU A 76 11.79 -28.12 21.29
CA GLU A 76 11.62 -27.11 22.33
C GLU A 76 10.49 -26.15 21.96
N ASN A 77 9.99 -25.39 22.94
CA ASN A 77 9.04 -24.31 22.67
C ASN A 77 9.75 -23.17 21.93
N VAL A 78 9.00 -22.44 21.12
CA VAL A 78 9.55 -21.33 20.33
C VAL A 78 8.71 -20.06 20.48
N SER A 79 9.40 -18.92 20.36
CA SER A 79 8.80 -17.59 20.22
C SER A 79 9.06 -17.05 18.83
N VAL A 80 8.02 -16.48 18.21
CA VAL A 80 8.08 -15.82 16.91
C VAL A 80 7.93 -14.33 17.12
N LYS A 81 8.92 -13.57 16.71
CA LYS A 81 8.95 -12.10 16.81
C LYS A 81 9.12 -11.48 15.43
N ALA A 82 8.22 -10.57 15.08
CA ALA A 82 8.36 -9.72 13.91
C ALA A 82 8.40 -8.25 14.33
N ALA A 83 9.09 -7.44 13.56
CA ALA A 83 9.06 -5.99 13.65
C ALA A 83 8.67 -5.42 12.29
N PHE A 84 7.86 -4.37 12.30
CA PHE A 84 7.41 -3.66 11.11
C PHE A 84 7.96 -2.24 11.13
N LYS A 85 8.25 -1.70 9.96
CA LYS A 85 8.70 -0.32 9.73
C LYS A 85 7.80 0.37 8.72
N GLU A 86 7.85 1.68 8.66
CA GLU A 86 7.17 2.42 7.59
C GLU A 86 7.67 1.95 6.22
N ALA A 87 6.71 1.65 5.34
CA ALA A 87 7.00 1.28 3.97
C ALA A 87 7.53 2.50 3.20
N ALA A 88 8.57 2.29 2.39
CA ALA A 88 9.06 3.35 1.52
C ALA A 88 7.95 3.81 0.56
N PRO A 89 7.81 5.13 0.32
CA PRO A 89 6.84 5.64 -0.65
C PRO A 89 7.07 5.03 -2.02
N LYS A 90 5.97 4.60 -2.65
CA LYS A 90 6.01 4.00 -3.99
C LYS A 90 6.15 5.09 -5.05
N LYS A 91 6.91 4.79 -6.11
CA LYS A 91 6.97 5.69 -7.28
C LYS A 91 5.77 5.46 -8.19
N ILE A 92 5.31 6.56 -8.80
CA ILE A 92 4.23 6.54 -9.76
C ILE A 92 4.76 6.83 -11.14
N GLU A 93 4.21 6.11 -12.11
CA GLU A 93 4.48 6.34 -13.52
C GLU A 93 3.20 6.78 -14.23
N LEU A 94 3.34 7.83 -15.03
CA LEU A 94 2.28 8.26 -15.94
C LEU A 94 2.16 7.27 -17.10
N SER A 95 0.93 6.97 -17.50
CA SER A 95 0.65 6.29 -18.76
C SER A 95 0.37 7.28 -19.90
N GLY A 96 -0.06 8.49 -19.58
CA GLY A 96 -0.23 9.55 -20.56
C GLY A 96 -0.96 10.78 -20.02
N VAL A 97 -0.80 11.86 -20.76
CA VAL A 97 -1.55 13.10 -20.59
C VAL A 97 -2.17 13.44 -21.94
N LYS A 98 -3.47 13.65 -21.98
CA LYS A 98 -4.20 13.97 -23.21
C LYS A 98 -5.37 14.91 -22.95
N ILE A 99 -5.85 15.58 -24.01
CA ILE A 99 -7.15 16.23 -24.00
C ILE A 99 -8.16 15.21 -24.52
N ALA A 100 -9.18 14.92 -23.73
CA ALA A 100 -10.35 14.15 -24.12
C ALA A 100 -11.51 15.11 -24.34
N THR A 101 -12.32 14.85 -25.38
CA THR A 101 -13.52 15.62 -25.68
C THR A 101 -14.70 14.67 -25.64
N ASP A 102 -15.70 15.00 -24.84
CA ASP A 102 -16.94 14.27 -24.74
C ASP A 102 -18.15 15.20 -24.98
N TYR A 103 -19.37 14.70 -24.74
CA TYR A 103 -20.59 15.46 -24.88
C TYR A 103 -20.66 16.72 -24.01
N PHE A 104 -19.93 16.70 -22.87
CA PHE A 104 -19.93 17.80 -21.88
C PHE A 104 -18.77 18.80 -22.08
N GLY A 105 -17.88 18.56 -23.05
CA GLY A 105 -16.79 19.47 -23.37
C GLY A 105 -15.43 18.78 -23.45
N SER A 106 -14.37 19.59 -23.33
CA SER A 106 -13.00 19.09 -23.33
C SER A 106 -12.43 19.08 -21.92
N ALA A 107 -11.69 18.02 -21.59
CA ALA A 107 -10.99 17.86 -20.34
C ALA A 107 -9.56 17.38 -20.57
N TRP A 108 -8.65 17.81 -19.69
CA TRP A 108 -7.33 17.19 -19.60
C TRP A 108 -7.43 15.94 -18.76
N GLU A 109 -6.90 14.84 -19.26
CA GLU A 109 -6.79 13.57 -18.54
C GLU A 109 -5.32 13.25 -18.28
N VAL A 110 -4.99 13.02 -17.01
CA VAL A 110 -3.69 12.54 -16.55
C VAL A 110 -3.88 11.11 -16.06
N SER A 111 -3.38 10.14 -16.83
CA SER A 111 -3.57 8.72 -16.59
C SER A 111 -2.31 8.08 -16.02
N PHE A 112 -2.47 7.12 -15.11
CA PHE A 112 -1.38 6.44 -14.41
C PHE A 112 -1.24 4.99 -14.84
N LYS A 113 0.01 4.46 -14.87
CA LYS A 113 0.28 3.10 -15.34
C LYS A 113 -0.21 2.02 -14.40
N ASN A 114 -0.10 2.19 -13.11
CA ASN A 114 -0.43 1.12 -12.17
C ASN A 114 -1.93 1.07 -11.88
N ALA A 115 -2.59 0.01 -12.34
CA ALA A 115 -4.00 -0.29 -12.04
C ALA A 115 -4.28 -0.52 -10.52
N GLY A 116 -3.27 -0.44 -9.67
CA GLY A 116 -3.34 -0.73 -8.23
C GLY A 116 -3.88 0.39 -7.35
N GLY A 117 -4.62 1.38 -7.89
CA GLY A 117 -5.37 2.31 -7.05
C GLY A 117 -4.70 3.62 -6.71
N TYR A 118 -3.72 4.11 -7.50
CA TYR A 118 -3.10 5.41 -7.27
C TYR A 118 -4.12 6.55 -7.21
N ALA A 119 -5.03 6.59 -8.17
CA ALA A 119 -6.08 7.61 -8.17
C ALA A 119 -6.90 7.59 -6.87
N ALA A 120 -7.18 6.41 -6.31
CA ALA A 120 -7.88 6.27 -5.03
C ALA A 120 -7.05 6.76 -3.82
N ALA A 121 -5.73 6.81 -3.94
CA ALA A 121 -4.82 7.27 -2.89
C ALA A 121 -4.53 8.78 -2.94
N VAL A 122 -4.97 9.49 -4.00
CA VAL A 122 -4.74 10.94 -4.16
C VAL A 122 -5.33 11.71 -2.99
N THR A 123 -4.51 12.54 -2.38
CA THR A 123 -4.88 13.39 -1.24
C THR A 123 -4.92 14.88 -1.58
N GLY A 124 -4.27 15.28 -2.68
CA GLY A 124 -4.25 16.67 -3.13
C GLY A 124 -3.60 16.85 -4.49
N VAL A 125 -3.96 17.94 -5.15
CA VAL A 125 -3.37 18.36 -6.41
C VAL A 125 -3.05 19.86 -6.32
N LYS A 126 -1.84 20.22 -6.72
CA LYS A 126 -1.43 21.63 -6.92
C LYS A 126 -1.13 21.86 -8.39
N VAL A 127 -1.48 23.03 -8.87
CA VAL A 127 -1.07 23.49 -10.20
C VAL A 127 -0.28 24.79 -10.01
N ASN A 128 0.95 24.80 -10.48
CA ASN A 128 1.90 25.91 -10.28
C ASN A 128 2.02 26.32 -8.79
N GLY A 129 2.00 25.33 -7.88
CA GLY A 129 2.07 25.53 -6.45
C GLY A 129 0.77 25.94 -5.75
N THR A 130 -0.32 26.17 -6.49
CA THR A 130 -1.65 26.52 -5.94
C THR A 130 -2.51 25.29 -5.78
N ASP A 131 -3.13 25.10 -4.62
CA ASP A 131 -4.05 23.99 -4.35
C ASP A 131 -5.30 24.12 -5.22
N TRP A 132 -5.69 23.00 -5.84
CA TRP A 132 -6.92 22.86 -6.59
C TRP A 132 -7.94 22.03 -5.83
N GLU A 133 -9.22 22.34 -6.02
CA GLU A 133 -10.33 21.68 -5.30
C GLU A 133 -10.72 20.37 -5.98
N GLN A 134 -10.85 19.30 -5.21
CA GLN A 134 -11.41 18.04 -5.71
C GLN A 134 -12.92 18.14 -5.83
N THR A 135 -13.45 17.67 -6.95
CA THR A 135 -14.89 17.59 -7.21
C THR A 135 -15.39 16.15 -7.30
N ALA A 136 -16.69 15.95 -7.11
CA ALA A 136 -17.31 14.63 -7.24
C ALA A 136 -17.50 14.16 -8.69
N TYR A 137 -17.39 15.07 -9.65
CA TYR A 137 -17.62 14.82 -11.08
C TYR A 137 -16.58 15.55 -11.92
N SER A 138 -16.51 15.21 -13.23
CA SER A 138 -15.65 15.90 -14.18
C SER A 138 -15.88 17.41 -14.11
N PRO A 139 -14.82 18.22 -13.86
CA PRO A 139 -14.99 19.64 -13.65
C PRO A 139 -15.28 20.40 -14.94
N SER A 140 -16.18 21.36 -14.87
CA SER A 140 -16.50 22.30 -15.94
C SER A 140 -15.89 23.69 -15.74
N ALA A 141 -15.10 23.88 -14.67
CA ALA A 141 -14.48 25.14 -14.31
C ALA A 141 -13.01 24.92 -13.92
N GLY A 142 -12.21 25.98 -14.03
CA GLY A 142 -10.80 25.98 -13.60
C GLY A 142 -10.65 25.85 -12.09
N GLY A 143 -9.43 25.61 -11.62
CA GLY A 143 -9.10 25.46 -10.20
C GLY A 143 -9.61 24.18 -9.57
N LYS A 144 -10.15 23.24 -10.36
CA LYS A 144 -10.79 22.00 -9.90
C LYS A 144 -10.28 20.78 -10.63
N TYR A 145 -10.29 19.64 -9.94
CA TYR A 145 -9.99 18.33 -10.53
C TYR A 145 -10.97 17.26 -10.06
N TYR A 146 -11.09 16.20 -10.82
CA TYR A 146 -11.85 15.00 -10.48
C TYR A 146 -10.94 13.79 -10.47
N VAL A 147 -11.10 12.95 -9.45
CA VAL A 147 -10.39 11.67 -9.33
C VAL A 147 -11.27 10.56 -9.89
N ASN A 148 -10.92 10.05 -11.06
CA ASN A 148 -11.58 8.88 -11.64
C ASN A 148 -10.84 7.62 -11.19
N THR A 149 -11.34 6.97 -10.14
CA THR A 149 -10.74 5.76 -9.58
C THR A 149 -10.91 4.54 -10.47
N SER A 150 -12.00 4.48 -11.25
CA SER A 150 -12.28 3.34 -12.15
C SER A 150 -11.28 3.28 -13.31
N ASP A 151 -10.90 4.43 -13.86
CA ASP A 151 -9.97 4.53 -14.97
C ASP A 151 -8.54 4.88 -14.53
N ASN A 152 -8.30 5.00 -13.22
CA ASN A 152 -7.03 5.38 -12.62
C ASN A 152 -6.43 6.64 -13.25
N LYS A 153 -7.20 7.73 -13.23
CA LYS A 153 -6.83 9.02 -13.83
C LYS A 153 -7.34 10.23 -13.05
N LEU A 154 -6.70 11.37 -13.26
CA LEU A 154 -7.20 12.68 -12.88
C LEU A 154 -7.77 13.38 -14.10
N VAL A 155 -8.84 14.15 -13.89
CA VAL A 155 -9.53 14.91 -14.93
C VAL A 155 -9.59 16.38 -14.52
N PHE A 156 -9.19 17.26 -15.42
CA PHE A 156 -9.18 18.72 -15.25
C PHE A 156 -9.97 19.39 -16.37
N ALA A 157 -10.67 20.48 -16.10
CA ALA A 157 -11.33 21.23 -17.15
C ALA A 157 -10.30 21.82 -18.14
N ALA A 158 -10.53 21.60 -19.41
CA ALA A 158 -9.74 22.22 -20.49
C ALA A 158 -10.29 23.61 -20.88
N LYS A 159 -11.51 23.94 -20.46
CA LYS A 159 -12.16 25.23 -20.69
C LYS A 159 -12.98 25.61 -19.44
N ASP A 160 -12.90 26.87 -19.07
CA ASP A 160 -13.78 27.42 -18.04
C ASP A 160 -15.09 27.86 -18.66
N TYR A 161 -16.18 27.29 -18.17
CA TYR A 161 -17.55 27.67 -18.56
C TYR A 161 -18.20 28.59 -17.53
N SER A 162 -17.48 28.96 -16.47
CA SER A 162 -17.97 29.95 -15.49
C SER A 162 -17.98 31.35 -16.10
N THR A 163 -18.91 32.17 -15.68
CA THR A 163 -19.06 33.51 -16.22
C THR A 163 -18.29 34.56 -15.40
N THR A 164 -17.99 34.28 -14.13
CA THR A 164 -17.24 35.21 -13.24
C THR A 164 -16.93 34.58 -11.86
N PRO A 165 -15.72 34.73 -11.30
CA PRO A 165 -14.49 35.14 -11.98
C PRO A 165 -13.94 34.05 -12.88
N VAL A 166 -13.20 34.42 -13.94
CA VAL A 166 -12.47 33.45 -14.76
C VAL A 166 -11.38 32.80 -13.91
N ILE A 167 -11.55 31.52 -13.62
CA ILE A 167 -10.56 30.73 -12.87
C ILE A 167 -9.65 30.02 -13.89
N PRO A 168 -8.32 30.04 -13.70
CA PRO A 168 -7.38 29.43 -14.61
C PRO A 168 -7.70 27.94 -14.85
N VAL A 169 -7.84 27.54 -16.10
CA VAL A 169 -7.87 26.14 -16.50
C VAL A 169 -6.45 25.64 -16.78
N LEU A 170 -6.28 24.32 -16.75
CA LEU A 170 -5.00 23.68 -17.06
C LEU A 170 -4.54 24.00 -18.50
N LYS A 171 -3.29 24.42 -18.65
CA LYS A 171 -2.66 24.77 -19.94
C LYS A 171 -1.39 23.96 -20.15
N SER A 172 -0.94 23.93 -21.40
CA SER A 172 0.40 23.40 -21.71
C SER A 172 1.48 24.24 -21.00
N GLY A 173 2.39 23.55 -20.32
CA GLY A 173 3.46 24.18 -19.54
C GLY A 173 3.15 24.36 -18.04
N ASP A 174 1.92 24.12 -17.59
CA ASP A 174 1.62 24.11 -16.18
C ASP A 174 2.31 22.91 -15.48
N VAL A 175 2.79 23.15 -14.28
CA VAL A 175 3.36 22.13 -13.40
C VAL A 175 2.27 21.60 -12.47
N ILE A 176 1.98 20.32 -12.58
CA ILE A 176 1.01 19.63 -11.73
C ILE A 176 1.80 18.82 -10.71
N THR A 177 1.53 19.07 -9.42
CA THR A 177 2.01 18.23 -8.32
C THR A 177 0.84 17.44 -7.78
N VAL A 178 0.98 16.12 -7.72
CA VAL A 178 -0.03 15.21 -7.18
C VAL A 178 0.53 14.53 -5.96
N SER A 179 -0.13 14.73 -4.82
CA SER A 179 0.18 14.04 -3.57
C SER A 179 -0.76 12.88 -3.35
N ALA A 180 -0.23 11.73 -2.94
CA ALA A 180 -1.03 10.53 -2.68
C ALA A 180 -0.45 9.72 -1.53
N LYS A 181 -1.33 9.14 -0.69
CA LYS A 181 -0.93 8.37 0.50
C LYS A 181 -0.11 7.13 0.12
N GLY A 182 1.09 7.02 0.67
CA GLY A 182 2.01 5.89 0.42
C GLY A 182 2.78 5.98 -0.90
N TYR A 183 2.83 7.17 -1.51
CA TYR A 183 3.54 7.42 -2.76
C TYR A 183 4.39 8.70 -2.67
N GLU A 184 5.45 8.75 -3.48
CA GLU A 184 6.19 10.00 -3.70
C GLU A 184 5.30 10.99 -4.47
N ASP A 185 5.46 12.29 -4.19
CA ASP A 185 4.78 13.33 -4.98
C ASP A 185 5.21 13.24 -6.45
N LEU A 186 4.24 13.33 -7.31
CA LEU A 186 4.44 13.33 -8.76
C LEU A 186 4.41 14.77 -9.29
#